data_a255108ff9ad38f07936d82570aa15f7
#
_entry.id   a255108ff9ad38f07936d82570aa15f7
#
_cell.length_a   1.000
_cell.length_b   1.000
_cell.length_c   1.000
_cell.angle_alpha   90.00
_cell.angle_beta   90.00
_cell.angle_gamma   90.00
#
_symmetry.space_group_name_H-M   'P 1'
#
loop_
_entity.id
_entity.type
_entity.pdbx_description
1 polymer ?
#
loop_
_entity_poly.entity_id
_entity_poly.type
_entity_poly.pdbx_seq_one_letter_code
_entity_poly.pdbx_strand_id
1 'polypeptide(L)'
;MIKLTQVITTTVGVTRNDQEGPVVQKEHTFKDIWVNPRYVIKVEDDPTLTAENEKCPLVEGLDKRVGFSKVQVSSNNYATHFSAVGHPNMIVSKINMKD
;
A
#
# COMPACT_ATOMS: atom_id res chain seq x y z
N MET A 1 -2.11 1.19 19.60
CA MET A 1 -1.90 1.63 18.22
C MET A 1 -0.66 0.98 17.63
N ILE A 2 -0.75 0.58 16.39
CA ILE A 2 0.41 0.09 15.65
C ILE A 2 0.73 1.06 14.53
N LYS A 3 2.00 1.18 14.18
CA LYS A 3 2.44 2.02 13.09
C LYS A 3 2.56 1.18 11.82
N LEU A 4 1.92 1.61 10.76
CA LEU A 4 2.04 1.03 9.43
C LEU A 4 2.50 2.12 8.46
N THR A 5 3.08 1.70 7.34
CA THR A 5 3.46 2.62 6.28
C THR A 5 2.47 2.44 5.14
N GLN A 6 1.64 3.44 4.94
CA GLN A 6 0.63 3.44 3.87
C GLN A 6 1.27 3.84 2.55
N VAL A 7 0.84 3.17 1.48
CA VAL A 7 1.23 3.54 0.13
C VAL A 7 0.13 4.43 -0.46
N ILE A 8 0.51 5.62 -0.89
CA ILE A 8 -0.39 6.55 -1.54
C ILE A 8 0.00 6.64 -3.01
N THR A 9 -0.94 6.33 -3.89
CA THR A 9 -0.73 6.41 -5.33
C THR A 9 -1.49 7.60 -5.87
N THR A 10 -0.77 8.50 -6.52
CA THR A 10 -1.34 9.72 -7.09
C THR A 10 -1.09 9.75 -8.58
N THR A 11 -2.09 10.17 -9.34
CA THR A 11 -1.92 10.42 -10.76
C THR A 11 -1.33 11.82 -10.91
N VAL A 12 -0.09 11.90 -11.43
CA VAL A 12 0.63 13.18 -11.51
C VAL A 12 0.54 13.84 -12.89
N GLY A 13 0.03 13.14 -13.88
CA GLY A 13 -0.16 13.74 -15.19
C GLY A 13 -0.67 12.76 -16.21
N VAL A 14 -1.20 13.33 -17.29
CA VAL A 14 -1.59 12.57 -18.47
C VAL A 14 -0.86 13.19 -19.65
N THR A 15 0.02 12.42 -20.28
CA THR A 15 0.73 12.85 -21.46
C THR A 15 0.02 12.26 -22.66
N ARG A 16 -0.30 13.10 -23.63
CA ARG A 16 -0.86 12.63 -24.90
C ARG A 16 0.24 12.49 -25.94
N ASN A 17 0.30 11.30 -26.48
CA ASN A 17 1.11 11.03 -27.66
C ASN A 17 0.13 10.77 -28.80
N ASP A 18 0.24 11.54 -29.88
CA ASP A 18 -0.70 11.43 -30.99
C ASP A 18 -0.78 10.04 -31.59
N GLN A 19 0.26 9.24 -31.42
CA GLN A 19 0.32 7.90 -31.98
C GLN A 19 -0.15 6.79 -31.02
N GLU A 20 -0.05 7.02 -29.72
CA GLU A 20 -0.30 6.01 -28.72
C GLU A 20 -1.45 6.33 -27.77
N GLY A 21 -2.00 7.53 -27.87
CA GLY A 21 -3.05 7.97 -26.98
C GLY A 21 -2.53 8.45 -25.63
N PRO A 22 -3.42 8.67 -24.65
CA PRO A 22 -3.04 9.23 -23.36
C PRO A 22 -2.25 8.21 -22.54
N VAL A 23 -1.17 8.69 -21.92
CA VAL A 23 -0.37 7.91 -20.97
C VAL A 23 -0.56 8.51 -19.58
N VAL A 24 -1.02 7.69 -18.65
CA VAL A 24 -1.23 8.12 -17.27
C VAL A 24 0.03 7.82 -16.47
N GLN A 25 0.58 8.86 -15.85
CA GLN A 25 1.73 8.71 -14.97
C GLN A 25 1.27 8.66 -13.53
N LYS A 26 1.76 7.68 -12.79
CA LYS A 26 1.45 7.51 -11.39
C LYS A 26 2.69 7.70 -10.55
N GLU A 27 2.50 8.28 -9.39
CA GLU A 27 3.55 8.45 -8.41
C GLU A 27 3.12 7.79 -7.11
N HIS A 28 4.05 7.06 -6.49
CA HIS A 28 3.80 6.41 -5.21
C HIS A 28 4.59 7.13 -4.12
N THR A 29 3.92 7.40 -3.01
CA THR A 29 4.57 7.96 -1.82
C THR A 29 4.19 7.12 -0.62
N PHE A 30 5.03 7.17 0.41
CA PHE A 30 4.81 6.43 1.65
C PHE A 30 4.49 7.42 2.76
N LYS A 31 3.54 7.03 3.60
CA LYS A 31 3.12 7.85 4.74
C LYS A 31 2.95 6.93 5.95
N ASP A 32 3.58 7.31 7.06
CA ASP A 32 3.37 6.59 8.31
C ASP A 32 1.99 6.91 8.85
N ILE A 33 1.27 5.87 9.25
CA ILE A 33 -0.04 6.00 9.86
C ILE A 33 -0.12 5.14 11.12
N TRP A 34 -0.98 5.52 12.02
CA TRP A 34 -1.23 4.79 13.26
C TRP A 34 -2.62 4.19 13.21
N VAL A 35 -2.71 2.89 13.42
CA VAL A 35 -3.95 2.13 13.29
C VAL A 35 -4.24 1.41 14.59
N ASN A 36 -5.50 1.44 15.00
CA ASN A 36 -5.92 0.64 16.15
C ASN A 36 -6.10 -0.80 15.66
N PRO A 37 -5.33 -1.76 16.18
CA PRO A 37 -5.41 -3.15 15.71
C PRO A 37 -6.76 -3.79 15.91
N ARG A 38 -7.59 -3.28 16.84
CA ARG A 38 -8.94 -3.80 17.04
C ARG A 38 -9.87 -3.57 15.87
N TYR A 39 -9.57 -2.57 15.04
CA TYR A 39 -10.40 -2.22 13.89
C TYR A 39 -9.93 -2.86 12.59
N VAL A 40 -8.84 -3.61 12.63
CA VAL A 40 -8.36 -4.32 11.46
C VAL A 40 -9.19 -5.58 11.27
N ILE A 41 -9.86 -5.67 10.12
CA ILE A 41 -10.74 -6.80 9.80
C ILE A 41 -9.99 -7.84 8.99
N LYS A 42 -9.17 -7.39 8.05
CA LYS A 42 -8.59 -8.27 7.05
C LYS A 42 -7.26 -7.73 6.58
N VAL A 43 -6.30 -8.62 6.40
CA VAL A 43 -5.01 -8.32 5.79
C VAL A 43 -4.80 -9.34 4.69
N GLU A 44 -4.55 -8.89 3.47
CA GLU A 44 -4.29 -9.78 2.35
C GLU A 44 -3.18 -9.24 1.47
N ASP A 45 -2.64 -10.06 0.59
CA ASP A 45 -1.63 -9.65 -0.37
C ASP A 45 -2.14 -8.53 -1.27
N ASP A 46 -1.23 -7.65 -1.65
CA ASP A 46 -1.47 -6.71 -2.74
C ASP A 46 -0.55 -7.12 -3.90
N PRO A 47 -0.99 -8.04 -4.74
CA PRO A 47 -0.13 -8.57 -5.80
C PRO A 47 0.22 -7.54 -6.86
N THR A 48 -0.64 -6.55 -7.07
CA THR A 48 -0.39 -5.50 -8.06
C THR A 48 0.82 -4.66 -7.68
N LEU A 49 0.84 -4.12 -6.47
CA LEU A 49 1.96 -3.30 -6.00
C LEU A 49 3.22 -4.13 -5.83
N THR A 50 3.10 -5.35 -5.34
CA THR A 50 4.24 -6.24 -5.18
C THR A 50 4.90 -6.51 -6.53
N ALA A 51 4.12 -6.80 -7.55
CA ALA A 51 4.63 -7.03 -8.90
C ALA A 51 5.24 -5.77 -9.51
N GLU A 52 4.62 -4.63 -9.30
CA GLU A 52 5.17 -3.35 -9.79
C GLU A 52 6.54 -3.08 -9.16
N ASN A 53 6.67 -3.31 -7.86
CA ASN A 53 7.92 -3.09 -7.15
C ASN A 53 9.02 -4.05 -7.61
N GLU A 54 8.68 -5.27 -7.97
CA GLU A 54 9.65 -6.24 -8.51
C GLU A 54 10.23 -5.78 -9.84
N LYS A 55 9.43 -5.12 -10.66
CA LYS A 55 9.89 -4.60 -11.95
C LYS A 55 10.71 -3.33 -11.78
N CYS A 56 10.22 -2.42 -10.95
CA CYS A 56 10.85 -1.14 -10.71
C CYS A 56 10.42 -0.67 -9.32
N PRO A 57 11.36 -0.36 -8.43
CA PRO A 57 11.00 0.08 -7.09
C PRO A 57 10.00 1.23 -7.11
N LEU A 58 8.96 1.16 -6.28
CA LEU A 58 7.93 2.19 -6.24
C LEU A 58 8.48 3.55 -5.81
N VAL A 59 9.48 3.53 -4.95
CA VAL A 59 10.21 4.73 -4.55
C VAL A 59 11.70 4.44 -4.67
N GLU A 60 12.47 5.50 -4.87
CA GLU A 60 13.92 5.37 -5.02
C GLU A 60 14.54 4.74 -3.77
N GLY A 61 15.39 3.75 -3.99
CA GLY A 61 16.09 3.06 -2.90
C GLY A 61 15.34 1.92 -2.26
N LEU A 62 14.09 1.66 -2.66
CA LEU A 62 13.32 0.56 -2.10
C LEU A 62 13.79 -0.77 -2.70
N ASP A 63 13.93 -1.79 -1.83
CA ASP A 63 14.30 -3.13 -2.26
C ASP A 63 13.17 -3.76 -3.07
N LYS A 64 13.51 -4.35 -4.20
CA LYS A 64 12.53 -5.00 -5.08
C LYS A 64 11.82 -6.20 -4.46
N ARG A 65 12.38 -6.74 -3.37
CA ARG A 65 11.81 -7.89 -2.66
C ARG A 65 10.76 -7.50 -1.64
N VAL A 66 10.59 -6.21 -1.39
CA VAL A 66 9.58 -5.74 -0.45
C VAL A 66 8.20 -6.06 -1.00
N GLY A 67 7.36 -6.68 -0.17
CA GLY A 67 5.97 -6.97 -0.52
C GLY A 67 5.03 -5.90 -0.02
N PHE A 68 3.78 -5.99 -0.44
CA PHE A 68 2.73 -5.04 -0.07
C PHE A 68 1.46 -5.78 0.30
N SER A 69 0.67 -5.18 1.15
CA SER A 69 -0.57 -5.78 1.64
C SER A 69 -1.72 -4.80 1.55
N LYS A 70 -2.93 -5.34 1.40
CA LYS A 70 -4.16 -4.57 1.55
C LYS A 70 -4.67 -4.79 2.96
N VAL A 71 -4.89 -3.71 3.67
CA VAL A 71 -5.40 -3.73 5.04
C VAL A 71 -6.79 -3.13 5.03
N GLN A 72 -7.76 -3.89 5.53
CA GLN A 72 -9.13 -3.40 5.66
C GLN A 72 -9.42 -3.11 7.11
N VAL A 73 -9.94 -1.92 7.37
CA VAL A 73 -10.30 -1.48 8.71
C VAL A 73 -11.78 -1.09 8.74
N SER A 74 -12.41 -1.25 9.89
CA SER A 74 -13.81 -0.90 10.07
C SER A 74 -13.98 -0.15 11.38
N SER A 75 -14.79 0.89 11.34
CA SER A 75 -15.14 1.68 12.52
C SER A 75 -16.52 2.29 12.31
N ASN A 76 -17.44 2.09 13.26
CA ASN A 76 -18.77 2.73 13.28
C ASN A 76 -19.53 2.61 11.96
N ASN A 77 -19.72 1.40 11.48
CA ASN A 77 -20.45 1.14 10.22
C ASN A 77 -19.73 1.63 8.96
N TYR A 78 -18.49 2.04 9.11
CA TYR A 78 -17.67 2.49 8.00
C TYR A 78 -16.51 1.52 7.82
N ALA A 79 -16.33 1.05 6.60
CA ALA A 79 -15.21 0.17 6.26
C ALA A 79 -14.40 0.81 5.14
N THR A 80 -13.10 0.79 5.27
CA THR A 80 -12.19 1.28 4.24
C THR A 80 -10.98 0.37 4.17
N HIS A 81 -10.25 0.47 3.06
CA HIS A 81 -9.02 -0.30 2.90
C HIS A 81 -7.91 0.60 2.35
N PHE A 82 -6.70 0.19 2.59
CA PHE A 82 -5.53 0.90 2.07
C PHE A 82 -4.40 -0.10 1.83
N SER A 83 -3.44 0.29 1.02
CA SER A 83 -2.25 -0.51 0.77
C SER A 83 -1.15 -0.10 1.75
N ALA A 84 -0.44 -1.09 2.27
CA ALA A 84 0.64 -0.87 3.23
C ALA A 84 1.90 -1.61 2.81
N VAL A 85 3.04 -1.08 3.21
CA VAL A 85 4.34 -1.70 2.96
C VAL A 85 4.51 -2.91 3.87
N GLY A 86 4.89 -4.03 3.29
CA GLY A 86 5.14 -5.26 4.01
C GLY A 86 4.24 -6.40 3.57
N HIS A 87 4.76 -7.62 3.66
CA HIS A 87 3.96 -8.81 3.39
C HIS A 87 2.89 -8.98 4.48
N PRO A 88 1.77 -9.65 4.17
CA PRO A 88 0.70 -9.87 5.15
C PRO A 88 1.18 -10.44 6.48
N ASN A 89 2.10 -11.39 6.44
CA ASN A 89 2.64 -12.00 7.66
C ASN A 89 3.31 -10.98 8.57
N MET A 90 4.02 -10.01 7.99
CA MET A 90 4.67 -8.97 8.76
C MET A 90 3.65 -8.06 9.44
N ILE A 91 2.60 -7.71 8.73
CA ILE A 91 1.55 -6.84 9.28
C ILE A 91 0.77 -7.57 10.37
N VAL A 92 0.42 -8.84 10.13
CA VAL A 92 -0.27 -9.65 11.13
C VAL A 92 0.58 -9.79 12.40
N SER A 93 1.91 -9.96 12.23
CA SER A 93 2.80 -10.01 13.38
C SER A 93 2.76 -8.74 14.20
N LYS A 94 2.73 -7.57 13.57
CA LYS A 94 2.61 -6.29 14.27
C LYS A 94 1.31 -6.20 15.05
N ILE A 95 0.21 -6.66 14.46
CA ILE A 95 -1.10 -6.67 15.12
C ILE A 95 -1.08 -7.55 16.34
N ASN A 96 -0.44 -8.71 16.26
CA ASN A 96 -0.39 -9.69 17.35
C ASN A 96 0.63 -9.34 18.42
N MET A 97 1.56 -8.45 18.14
CA MET A 97 2.58 -8.02 19.11
C MET A 97 2.12 -6.89 20.02
N LYS A 98 0.90 -6.48 19.90
CA LYS A 98 0.36 -5.45 20.78
C LYS A 98 0.33 -5.93 22.22
N ASP A 99 0.38 -5.03 23.10
CA ASP A 99 0.35 -5.28 24.55
C ASP A 99 -0.93 -5.90 25.02
#